data_4d772c00d125d400a140aceff5754847
#
_entry.id   4d772c00d125d400a140aceff5754847
#
_cell.length_a   1.000
_cell.length_b   1.000
_cell.length_c   1.000
_cell.angle_alpha   90.00
_cell.angle_beta   90.00
_cell.angle_gamma   90.00
#
_symmetry.space_group_name_H-M   'P 1'
#
loop_
_entity.id
_entity.type
_entity.pdbx_description
1 polymer ?
#
loop_
_entity_poly.entity_id
_entity_poly.type
_entity_poly.pdbx_seq_one_letter_code
_entity_poly.pdbx_strand_id
1 'polypeptide(L)'
;VGYYSGFNAGGVQCVTVSIGEDGSSYIPSVAPVASGFPVQSSIVVMGDGTGTDYLYFNTNAQKGAGYCYSYDGGTTGSKVWGTTGDTYALGGMAIDNGYAVFGNDYNHLYVVHD
;
A
#
# COMPACT_ATOMS: atom_id res chain seq x y z
N VAL A 1 -9.45 11.57 1.25
CA VAL A 1 -8.93 10.31 0.72
C VAL A 1 -8.11 9.61 1.78
N GLY A 2 -8.30 8.34 1.94
CA GLY A 2 -7.53 7.52 2.84
C GLY A 2 -7.23 6.16 2.24
N TYR A 3 -6.25 5.47 2.81
CA TYR A 3 -5.88 4.12 2.39
C TYR A 3 -5.90 3.19 3.60
N TYR A 4 -6.36 1.98 3.39
CA TYR A 4 -6.36 0.97 4.43
C TYR A 4 -6.00 -0.39 3.87
N SER A 5 -5.47 -1.25 4.74
CA SER A 5 -5.10 -2.61 4.37
C SER A 5 -6.13 -3.61 4.86
N GLY A 6 -6.23 -4.71 4.16
CA GLY A 6 -7.09 -5.83 4.52
C GLY A 6 -6.29 -7.12 4.66
N PHE A 7 -6.69 -7.93 5.62
CA PHE A 7 -6.13 -9.27 5.82
C PHE A 7 -6.73 -10.25 4.80
N ASN A 8 -6.18 -11.44 4.71
CA ASN A 8 -6.47 -12.45 3.69
C ASN A 8 -6.15 -11.88 2.29
N ALA A 9 -7.13 -11.74 1.41
CA ALA A 9 -6.94 -11.23 0.05
C ALA A 9 -7.29 -9.74 -0.08
N GLY A 10 -7.47 -9.04 1.05
CA GLY A 10 -7.94 -7.67 1.05
C GLY A 10 -7.01 -6.65 0.43
N GLY A 11 -5.69 -6.87 0.56
CA GLY A 11 -4.70 -5.97 -0.02
C GLY A 11 -4.78 -4.55 0.49
N VAL A 12 -4.71 -3.58 -0.42
CA VAL A 12 -4.77 -2.15 -0.13
C VAL A 12 -5.94 -1.53 -0.88
N GLN A 13 -6.76 -0.78 -0.16
CA GLN A 13 -7.94 -0.10 -0.69
C GLN A 13 -7.79 1.41 -0.51
N CYS A 14 -8.29 2.16 -1.47
CA CYS A 14 -8.45 3.60 -1.35
C CYS A 14 -9.90 3.90 -0.99
N VAL A 15 -10.13 4.73 0.02
CA VAL A 15 -11.46 5.23 0.36
C VAL A 15 -11.51 6.74 0.17
N THR A 16 -12.52 7.20 -0.53
CA THR A 16 -12.82 8.62 -0.69
C THR A 16 -14.17 8.87 -0.01
N VAL A 17 -14.23 9.88 0.84
CA VAL A 17 -15.47 10.26 1.51
C VAL A 17 -15.88 11.64 1.03
N SER A 18 -17.07 11.73 0.47
CA SER A 18 -17.69 13.00 0.11
C SER A 18 -18.70 13.41 1.17
N ILE A 19 -18.79 14.71 1.43
CA ILE A 19 -19.76 15.27 2.36
C ILE A 19 -20.94 15.79 1.57
N GLY A 20 -22.16 15.41 1.98
CA GLY A 20 -23.39 15.89 1.36
C GLY A 20 -23.56 17.39 1.48
N GLU A 21 -24.42 17.99 0.67
CA GLU A 21 -24.63 19.44 0.61
C GLU A 21 -25.08 20.02 1.96
N ASP A 22 -25.81 19.25 2.74
CA ASP A 22 -26.27 19.68 4.08
C ASP A 22 -25.21 19.51 5.17
N GLY A 23 -24.04 18.94 4.83
CA GLY A 23 -22.97 18.69 5.78
C GLY A 23 -23.23 17.53 6.73
N SER A 24 -24.36 16.84 6.63
CA SER A 24 -24.75 15.80 7.59
C SER A 24 -24.55 14.37 7.06
N SER A 25 -24.36 14.19 5.77
CA SER A 25 -24.18 12.86 5.17
C SER A 25 -22.76 12.69 4.64
N TYR A 26 -22.24 11.46 4.78
CA TYR A 26 -20.93 11.06 4.30
C TYR A 26 -21.12 9.91 3.31
N ILE A 27 -20.62 10.09 2.11
CA ILE A 27 -20.78 9.10 1.03
C ILE A 27 -19.40 8.51 0.75
N PRO A 28 -19.14 7.27 1.19
CA PRO A 28 -17.86 6.62 0.91
C PRO A 28 -17.85 6.04 -0.50
N SER A 29 -16.69 6.08 -1.12
CA SER A 29 -16.39 5.40 -2.37
C SER A 29 -15.08 4.64 -2.18
N VAL A 30 -15.04 3.38 -2.59
CA VAL A 30 -13.90 2.50 -2.36
C VAL A 30 -13.40 1.96 -3.69
N ALA A 31 -12.09 2.02 -3.89
CA ALA A 31 -11.42 1.44 -5.06
C ALA A 31 -10.23 0.58 -4.61
N PRO A 32 -10.03 -0.61 -5.22
CA PRO A 32 -8.87 -1.43 -4.91
C PRO A 32 -7.61 -0.84 -5.54
N VAL A 33 -6.58 -0.61 -4.72
CA VAL A 33 -5.26 -0.22 -5.23
C VAL A 33 -4.45 -1.45 -5.58
N ALA A 34 -4.40 -2.41 -4.66
CA ALA A 34 -3.75 -3.71 -4.84
C ALA A 34 -4.62 -4.77 -4.17
N SER A 35 -4.91 -5.86 -4.86
CA SER A 35 -5.77 -6.92 -4.34
C SER A 35 -5.11 -8.29 -4.46
N GLY A 36 -5.62 -9.26 -3.72
CA GLY A 36 -5.09 -10.62 -3.71
C GLY A 36 -3.94 -10.86 -2.74
N PHE A 37 -3.65 -9.90 -1.85
CA PHE A 37 -2.58 -10.01 -0.87
C PHE A 37 -3.10 -9.91 0.56
N PRO A 38 -2.53 -10.69 1.51
CA PRO A 38 -2.75 -10.43 2.92
C PRO A 38 -1.81 -9.31 3.37
N VAL A 39 -2.34 -8.15 3.73
CA VAL A 39 -1.56 -6.98 4.16
C VAL A 39 -1.91 -6.65 5.59
N GLN A 40 -0.93 -6.71 6.48
CA GLN A 40 -1.03 -6.29 7.88
C GLN A 40 -0.09 -5.15 8.22
N SER A 41 0.86 -4.86 7.34
CA SER A 41 1.79 -3.75 7.56
C SER A 41 1.08 -2.41 7.48
N SER A 42 1.70 -1.39 8.06
CA SER A 42 1.31 -0.02 7.77
C SER A 42 1.60 0.30 6.29
N ILE A 43 0.92 1.30 5.78
CA ILE A 43 1.08 1.77 4.40
C ILE A 43 1.78 3.13 4.47
N VAL A 44 2.89 3.28 3.72
CA VAL A 44 3.52 4.58 3.51
C VAL A 44 3.00 5.16 2.21
N VAL A 45 2.55 6.40 2.23
CA VAL A 45 1.98 7.07 1.07
C VAL A 45 2.85 8.28 0.72
N MET A 46 3.30 8.33 -0.53
CA MET A 46 4.09 9.44 -1.06
C MET A 46 3.43 9.96 -2.33
N GLY A 47 2.90 11.18 -2.26
CA GLY A 47 2.36 11.84 -3.45
C GLY A 47 3.46 12.43 -4.33
N ASP A 48 3.23 12.48 -5.63
CA ASP A 48 4.18 13.07 -6.58
C ASP A 48 3.88 14.53 -6.93
N GLY A 49 2.83 15.09 -6.34
CA GLY A 49 2.38 16.46 -6.63
C GLY A 49 1.56 16.60 -7.90
N THR A 50 1.32 15.54 -8.64
CA THR A 50 0.56 15.55 -9.89
C THR A 50 -0.77 14.81 -9.80
N GLY A 51 -1.13 14.31 -8.63
CA GLY A 51 -2.36 13.54 -8.41
C GLY A 51 -2.15 12.03 -8.36
N THR A 52 -0.92 11.56 -8.46
CA THR A 52 -0.56 10.15 -8.28
C THR A 52 0.05 9.95 -6.90
N ASP A 53 -0.45 8.96 -6.18
CA ASP A 53 0.13 8.51 -4.92
C ASP A 53 0.89 7.20 -5.15
N TYR A 54 2.01 7.06 -4.44
CA TYR A 54 2.79 5.83 -4.38
C TYR A 54 2.61 5.22 -3.00
N LEU A 55 2.21 3.96 -2.97
CA LEU A 55 1.88 3.24 -1.74
C LEU A 55 2.86 2.09 -1.55
N TYR A 56 3.48 2.06 -0.38
CA TYR A 56 4.50 1.08 -0.03
C TYR A 56 3.99 0.23 1.12
N PHE A 57 4.02 -1.08 0.96
CA PHE A 57 3.52 -2.01 1.98
C PHE A 57 4.18 -3.37 1.87
N ASN A 58 4.09 -4.14 2.94
CA ASN A 58 4.57 -5.52 3.02
C ASN A 58 3.39 -6.49 3.10
N THR A 59 3.63 -7.73 2.71
CA THR A 59 2.62 -8.77 2.74
C THR A 59 2.89 -9.81 3.82
N ASN A 60 1.80 -10.29 4.44
CA ASN A 60 1.82 -11.34 5.45
C ASN A 60 1.62 -12.70 4.75
N ALA A 61 2.66 -13.20 4.11
CA ALA A 61 2.64 -14.46 3.39
C ALA A 61 3.95 -15.21 3.58
N GLN A 62 3.95 -16.52 3.38
CA GLN A 62 5.16 -17.35 3.54
C GLN A 62 6.31 -16.88 2.65
N LYS A 63 5.99 -16.31 1.51
CA LYS A 63 6.98 -15.65 0.64
C LYS A 63 6.65 -14.16 0.60
N GLY A 64 6.57 -13.58 1.80
CA GLY A 64 6.22 -12.18 1.97
C GLY A 64 7.13 -11.27 1.17
N ALA A 65 6.55 -10.25 0.60
CA ALA A 65 7.23 -9.32 -0.28
C ALA A 65 6.85 -7.89 0.06
N GLY A 66 7.76 -6.98 -0.24
CA GLY A 66 7.46 -5.56 -0.25
C GLY A 66 7.01 -5.14 -1.64
N TYR A 67 6.09 -4.20 -1.67
CA TYR A 67 5.51 -3.69 -2.91
C TYR A 67 5.46 -2.17 -2.90
N CYS A 68 5.56 -1.61 -4.09
CA CYS A 68 5.14 -0.24 -4.37
C CYS A 68 4.07 -0.28 -5.46
N TYR A 69 2.95 0.34 -5.19
CA TYR A 69 1.87 0.54 -6.17
C TYR A 69 1.64 2.02 -6.38
N SER A 70 1.29 2.40 -7.59
CA SER A 70 0.82 3.76 -7.90
C SER A 70 -0.70 3.76 -8.02
N TYR A 71 -1.32 4.88 -7.61
CA TYR A 71 -2.74 5.06 -7.73
C TYR A 71 -3.04 6.53 -8.08
N ASP A 72 -3.82 6.73 -9.13
CA ASP A 72 -4.13 8.06 -9.67
C ASP A 72 -5.59 8.49 -9.47
N GLY A 73 -6.35 7.74 -8.68
CA GLY A 73 -7.77 7.99 -8.47
C GLY A 73 -8.68 7.20 -9.40
N GLY A 74 -8.12 6.30 -10.21
CA GLY A 74 -8.89 5.46 -11.14
C GLY A 74 -9.55 4.26 -10.46
N THR A 75 -9.85 3.23 -11.25
CA THR A 75 -10.58 2.05 -10.78
C THR A 75 -9.70 1.05 -10.07
N THR A 76 -8.39 1.08 -10.32
CA THR A 76 -7.41 0.20 -9.65
C THR A 76 -6.03 0.84 -9.68
N GLY A 77 -5.11 0.33 -8.85
CA GLY A 77 -3.73 0.75 -8.87
C GLY A 77 -2.87 -0.07 -9.81
N SER A 78 -1.62 0.34 -9.96
CA SER A 78 -0.63 -0.32 -10.82
C SER A 78 0.63 -0.65 -10.02
N LYS A 79 1.15 -1.86 -10.19
CA LYS A 79 2.39 -2.25 -9.53
C LYS A 79 3.58 -1.52 -10.14
N VAL A 80 4.34 -0.82 -9.30
CA VAL A 80 5.60 -0.18 -9.70
C VAL A 80 6.75 -1.15 -9.54
N TRP A 81 6.85 -1.79 -8.37
CA TRP A 81 7.81 -2.87 -8.12
C TRP A 81 7.30 -3.80 -7.03
N GLY A 82 7.87 -4.99 -7.00
CA GLY A 82 7.66 -5.95 -5.93
C GLY A 82 8.91 -6.80 -5.76
N THR A 83 9.21 -7.16 -4.51
CA THR A 83 10.31 -8.06 -4.19
C THR A 83 9.78 -9.49 -4.03
N THR A 84 10.68 -10.47 -4.07
CA THR A 84 10.38 -11.84 -3.67
C THR A 84 11.04 -12.09 -2.33
N GLY A 85 10.25 -12.39 -1.32
CA GLY A 85 10.73 -12.69 0.01
C GLY A 85 10.77 -14.18 0.27
N ASP A 86 11.32 -14.53 1.42
CA ASP A 86 11.46 -15.91 1.88
C ASP A 86 10.62 -16.21 3.12
N THR A 87 9.97 -15.22 3.69
CA THR A 87 9.05 -15.36 4.82
C THR A 87 8.21 -14.09 5.00
N TYR A 88 7.44 -14.07 6.07
CA TYR A 88 6.52 -12.97 6.39
C TYR A 88 7.25 -11.63 6.57
N ALA A 89 6.68 -10.58 6.03
CA ALA A 89 7.13 -9.21 6.22
C ALA A 89 5.97 -8.40 6.80
N LEU A 90 5.92 -8.28 8.12
CA LEU A 90 4.79 -7.72 8.85
C LEU A 90 4.99 -6.25 9.24
N GLY A 91 6.23 -5.80 9.29
CA GLY A 91 6.55 -4.41 9.62
C GLY A 91 6.29 -3.47 8.47
N GLY A 92 6.31 -2.18 8.76
CA GLY A 92 6.24 -1.15 7.74
C GLY A 92 7.56 -0.96 7.02
N MET A 93 7.58 0.00 6.10
CA MET A 93 8.79 0.41 5.38
C MET A 93 9.20 1.81 5.79
N ALA A 94 10.49 2.06 5.75
CA ALA A 94 11.03 3.42 5.75
C ALA A 94 11.31 3.82 4.30
N ILE A 95 10.84 5.00 3.91
CA ILE A 95 10.99 5.51 2.54
C ILE A 95 11.69 6.85 2.61
N ASP A 96 12.77 6.99 1.86
CA ASP A 96 13.49 8.25 1.74
C ASP A 96 14.27 8.29 0.43
N ASN A 97 14.15 9.38 -0.31
CA ASN A 97 14.94 9.68 -1.49
C ASN A 97 14.97 8.53 -2.52
N GLY A 98 13.82 7.90 -2.76
CA GLY A 98 13.70 6.80 -3.71
C GLY A 98 14.12 5.43 -3.17
N TYR A 99 14.58 5.35 -1.91
CA TYR A 99 14.92 4.10 -1.26
C TYR A 99 13.80 3.63 -0.36
N ALA A 100 13.51 2.34 -0.41
CA ALA A 100 12.63 1.65 0.51
C ALA A 100 13.44 0.65 1.33
N VAL A 101 13.27 0.67 2.66
CA VAL A 101 13.98 -0.23 3.57
C VAL A 101 12.97 -0.96 4.44
N PHE A 102 13.07 -2.27 4.49
CA PHE A 102 12.20 -3.10 5.33
C PHE A 102 12.86 -4.43 5.67
N GLY A 103 12.37 -5.05 6.74
CA GLY A 103 12.86 -6.35 7.19
C GLY A 103 11.81 -7.44 7.06
N ASN A 104 12.22 -8.68 7.27
CA ASN A 104 11.33 -9.82 7.36
C ASN A 104 11.64 -10.68 8.59
N ASP A 105 10.89 -11.76 8.79
CA ASP A 105 11.01 -12.62 9.98
C ASP A 105 12.25 -13.52 9.96
N TYR A 106 13.01 -13.56 8.86
CA TYR A 106 14.28 -14.31 8.77
C TYR A 106 15.50 -13.42 8.95
N ASN A 107 15.35 -12.26 9.59
CA ASN A 107 16.44 -11.30 9.82
C ASN A 107 17.08 -10.77 8.53
N HIS A 108 16.37 -10.83 7.42
CA HIS A 108 16.82 -10.19 6.19
C HIS A 108 16.37 -8.74 6.15
N LEU A 109 17.27 -7.88 5.71
CA LEU A 109 16.99 -6.48 5.45
C LEU A 109 17.00 -6.26 3.95
N TYR A 110 15.92 -5.67 3.44
CA TYR A 110 15.78 -5.35 2.03
C TYR A 110 15.95 -3.86 1.84
N VAL A 111 16.75 -3.49 0.86
CA VAL A 111 16.89 -2.10 0.41
C VAL A 111 16.57 -2.09 -1.08
N VAL A 112 15.53 -1.35 -1.45
CA VAL A 112 15.06 -1.27 -2.83
C VAL A 112 15.16 0.17 -3.29
N HIS A 113 15.64 0.39 -4.49
CA HIS A 113 15.75 1.70 -5.12
C HIS A 113 15.17 1.67 -6.53
N ASP A 114 14.36 2.65 -6.85
CA ASP A 114 13.82 2.84 -8.18
C ASP A 114 14.86 3.39 -9.16
#